data_cf5532b618259adae09a8257cf218038
#
_entry.id   cf5532b618259adae09a8257cf218038
#
_cell.length_a   1.000
_cell.length_b   1.000
_cell.length_c   1.000
_cell.angle_alpha   90.00
_cell.angle_beta   90.00
_cell.angle_gamma   90.00
#
_symmetry.space_group_name_H-M   'P 1'
#
loop_
_entity.id
_entity.type
_entity.pdbx_description
1 polymer ?
#
loop_
_entity_poly.entity_id
_entity_poly.type
_entity_poly.pdbx_seq_one_letter_code
_entity_poly.pdbx_strand_id
1 'polypeptide(L)'
;LYSSAASDVYKRQAVLFGYVTNLKLEDYLDADKVAAARKQISEAKETIVIIGTGAAVVAPQDAMVVYADMARWEIQQRFRRHEVKALGIDNRNDAVSLQYKRGYFNDWRVCDRYKERLFDRVEFWIDTHVAGTPKMIDKDTFFKGVEATVNTPFRVVPFFDPAPWGGQWMKEVCDLDLSLIHISEPTRRTPI
;
A
#
# COMPACT_ATOMS: atom_id res chain seq x y z
N LEU A 1 -18.16 -8.44 -4.27
CA LEU A 1 -18.35 -7.64 -3.05
C LEU A 1 -18.08 -6.14 -3.24
N TYR A 2 -17.79 -5.66 -4.46
CA TYR A 2 -17.38 -4.28 -4.70
C TYR A 2 -18.56 -3.42 -5.16
N SER A 3 -18.71 -2.24 -4.55
CA SER A 3 -19.75 -1.28 -4.89
C SER A 3 -19.28 -0.25 -5.93
N SER A 4 -20.21 0.48 -6.51
CA SER A 4 -19.98 1.49 -7.55
C SER A 4 -19.20 2.75 -7.11
N ALA A 5 -18.82 2.86 -5.83
CA ALA A 5 -18.06 4.00 -5.28
C ALA A 5 -16.74 4.29 -6.02
N ALA A 6 -16.21 3.29 -6.72
CA ALA A 6 -15.02 3.44 -7.55
C ALA A 6 -15.18 4.43 -8.73
N SER A 7 -16.42 4.69 -9.18
CA SER A 7 -16.67 5.61 -10.31
C SER A 7 -16.52 7.08 -9.95
N ASP A 8 -16.70 7.46 -8.68
CA ASP A 8 -16.60 8.86 -8.25
C ASP A 8 -15.17 9.40 -8.21
N VAL A 9 -14.18 8.52 -8.14
CA VAL A 9 -12.77 8.92 -8.19
C VAL A 9 -12.39 9.49 -9.56
N TYR A 10 -12.99 8.99 -10.63
CA TYR A 10 -12.74 9.48 -11.98
C TYR A 10 -13.32 10.88 -12.24
N LYS A 11 -14.44 11.24 -11.64
CA LYS A 11 -15.10 12.54 -11.81
C LYS A 11 -14.31 13.71 -11.17
N ARG A 12 -13.38 13.41 -10.26
CA ARG A 12 -12.57 14.41 -9.56
C ARG A 12 -11.21 14.69 -10.22
N GLN A 13 -10.96 14.14 -11.40
CA GLN A 13 -9.69 14.34 -12.12
C GLN A 13 -9.53 15.73 -12.77
N ALA A 14 -10.54 16.59 -12.71
CA ALA A 14 -10.48 17.95 -13.24
C ALA A 14 -9.51 18.88 -12.48
N VAL A 15 -8.99 18.44 -11.33
CA VAL A 15 -7.98 19.18 -10.56
C VAL A 15 -6.59 18.69 -10.92
N LEU A 16 -5.68 19.61 -11.19
CA LEU A 16 -4.34 19.36 -11.75
C LEU A 16 -3.56 18.25 -11.05
N PHE A 17 -3.70 18.09 -9.72
CA PHE A 17 -3.01 17.07 -8.94
C PHE A 17 -3.93 15.98 -8.37
N GLY A 18 -5.24 16.08 -8.56
CA GLY A 18 -6.22 15.20 -7.94
C GLY A 18 -6.34 15.42 -6.43
N TYR A 19 -7.23 14.67 -5.81
CA TYR A 19 -7.41 14.65 -4.36
C TYR A 19 -7.09 13.28 -3.79
N VAL A 20 -6.44 13.26 -2.63
CA VAL A 20 -6.32 12.06 -1.83
C VAL A 20 -7.71 11.69 -1.31
N THR A 21 -8.11 10.45 -1.51
CA THR A 21 -9.44 9.98 -1.12
C THR A 21 -9.63 9.98 0.40
N ASN A 22 -10.87 10.27 0.84
CA ASN A 22 -11.32 10.10 2.22
C ASN A 22 -12.11 8.78 2.42
N LEU A 23 -12.26 7.96 1.37
CA LEU A 23 -12.96 6.68 1.44
C LEU A 23 -12.30 5.75 2.46
N LYS A 24 -13.13 4.93 3.08
CA LYS A 24 -12.72 3.81 3.95
C LYS A 24 -12.81 2.50 3.17
N LEU A 25 -12.20 1.44 3.68
CA LEU A 25 -12.27 0.13 3.03
C LEU A 25 -13.71 -0.39 2.97
N GLU A 26 -14.49 -0.11 3.98
CA GLU A 26 -15.90 -0.49 4.08
C GLU A 26 -16.75 0.10 2.95
N ASP A 27 -16.40 1.28 2.43
CA ASP A 27 -17.12 1.93 1.32
C ASP A 27 -17.00 1.16 -0.02
N TYR A 28 -16.06 0.23 -0.10
CA TYR A 28 -15.89 -0.68 -1.25
C TYR A 28 -16.67 -1.97 -1.12
N LEU A 29 -17.25 -2.23 0.05
CA LEU A 29 -17.95 -3.47 0.36
C LEU A 29 -19.47 -3.25 0.33
N ASP A 30 -20.17 -4.26 -0.17
CA ASP A 30 -21.62 -4.33 -0.14
C ASP A 30 -22.07 -4.70 1.27
N ALA A 31 -22.87 -3.84 1.90
CA ALA A 31 -23.29 -4.00 3.29
C ALA A 31 -24.08 -5.29 3.53
N ASP A 32 -24.96 -5.67 2.59
CA ASP A 32 -25.79 -6.87 2.72
C ASP A 32 -24.91 -8.13 2.63
N LYS A 33 -23.93 -8.13 1.74
CA LYS A 33 -22.99 -9.25 1.61
C LYS A 33 -22.05 -9.35 2.82
N VAL A 34 -21.65 -8.23 3.40
CA VAL A 34 -20.88 -8.21 4.66
C VAL A 34 -21.72 -8.81 5.79
N ALA A 35 -22.98 -8.40 5.91
CA ALA A 35 -23.89 -8.94 6.92
C ALA A 35 -24.13 -10.45 6.75
N ALA A 36 -24.36 -10.90 5.51
CA ALA A 36 -24.51 -12.31 5.19
C ALA A 36 -23.25 -13.12 5.52
N ALA A 37 -22.07 -12.61 5.18
CA ALA A 37 -20.79 -13.26 5.50
C ALA A 37 -20.57 -13.37 7.01
N ARG A 38 -20.84 -12.31 7.77
CA ARG A 38 -20.75 -12.34 9.24
C ARG A 38 -21.68 -13.37 9.85
N LYS A 39 -22.92 -13.47 9.34
CA LYS A 39 -23.87 -14.49 9.79
C LYS A 39 -23.35 -15.89 9.53
N GLN A 40 -22.88 -16.19 8.32
CA GLN A 40 -22.29 -17.48 7.98
C GLN A 40 -21.10 -17.84 8.90
N ILE A 41 -20.25 -16.87 9.19
CA ILE A 41 -19.10 -17.07 10.09
C ILE A 41 -19.57 -17.38 11.52
N SER A 42 -20.58 -16.66 12.03
CA SER A 42 -21.10 -16.86 13.38
C SER A 42 -21.85 -18.19 13.57
N GLU A 43 -22.42 -18.75 12.51
CA GLU A 43 -23.17 -20.02 12.53
C GLU A 43 -22.26 -21.24 12.30
N ALA A 44 -21.03 -21.03 11.88
CA ALA A 44 -20.11 -22.11 11.59
C ALA A 44 -19.59 -22.79 12.87
N LYS A 45 -19.52 -24.11 12.80
CA LYS A 45 -19.04 -24.97 13.90
C LYS A 45 -17.57 -25.38 13.77
N GLU A 46 -17.00 -25.09 12.62
CA GLU A 46 -15.64 -25.47 12.26
C GLU A 46 -14.71 -24.26 12.24
N THR A 47 -13.39 -24.51 12.23
CA THR A 47 -12.39 -23.45 12.05
C THR A 47 -12.54 -22.83 10.66
N ILE A 48 -12.73 -21.53 10.61
CA ILE A 48 -12.86 -20.78 9.34
C ILE A 48 -11.59 -19.97 9.12
N VAL A 49 -11.08 -20.02 7.90
CA VAL A 49 -10.00 -19.15 7.41
C VAL A 49 -10.58 -18.17 6.41
N ILE A 50 -10.49 -16.87 6.73
CA ILE A 50 -11.00 -15.80 5.87
C ILE A 50 -9.80 -15.13 5.21
N ILE A 51 -9.74 -15.14 3.88
CA ILE A 51 -8.60 -14.62 3.14
C ILE A 51 -9.05 -13.50 2.20
N GLY A 52 -8.31 -12.41 2.18
CA GLY A 52 -8.49 -11.32 1.23
C GLY A 52 -8.43 -9.93 1.84
N THR A 53 -8.40 -8.92 0.99
CA THR A 53 -8.46 -7.52 1.39
C THR A 53 -9.81 -7.24 2.06
N GLY A 54 -9.78 -6.83 3.34
CA GLY A 54 -11.00 -6.63 4.13
C GLY A 54 -11.48 -7.87 4.89
N ALA A 55 -10.72 -8.97 4.93
CA ALA A 55 -11.06 -10.15 5.73
C ALA A 55 -11.41 -9.80 7.18
N ALA A 56 -10.63 -8.93 7.82
CA ALA A 56 -10.89 -8.49 9.19
C ALA A 56 -12.13 -7.59 9.34
N VAL A 57 -12.75 -7.12 8.25
CA VAL A 57 -14.06 -6.41 8.31
C VAL A 57 -15.18 -7.37 8.66
N VAL A 58 -15.11 -8.61 8.16
CA VAL A 58 -16.14 -9.62 8.38
C VAL A 58 -15.82 -10.56 9.56
N ALA A 59 -14.54 -10.63 9.95
CA ALA A 59 -14.10 -11.47 11.04
C ALA A 59 -14.61 -10.98 12.42
N PRO A 60 -14.92 -11.89 13.36
CA PRO A 60 -15.19 -11.56 14.76
C PRO A 60 -14.04 -10.78 15.40
N GLN A 61 -14.34 -10.09 16.51
CA GLN A 61 -13.32 -9.26 17.18
C GLN A 61 -12.22 -10.10 17.85
N ASP A 62 -12.54 -11.29 18.27
CA ASP A 62 -11.66 -12.29 18.90
C ASP A 62 -10.95 -13.20 17.89
N ALA A 63 -11.18 -13.01 16.60
CA ALA A 63 -10.49 -13.78 15.57
C ALA A 63 -9.00 -13.41 15.51
N MET A 64 -8.13 -14.43 15.41
CA MET A 64 -6.71 -14.24 15.13
C MET A 64 -6.54 -13.51 13.79
N VAL A 65 -5.80 -12.41 13.80
CA VAL A 65 -5.52 -11.63 12.60
C VAL A 65 -4.06 -11.81 12.17
N VAL A 66 -3.89 -12.33 10.97
CA VAL A 66 -2.60 -12.42 10.29
C VAL A 66 -2.57 -11.42 9.15
N TYR A 67 -1.67 -10.47 9.19
CA TYR A 67 -1.58 -9.42 8.18
C TYR A 67 -0.51 -9.74 7.14
N ALA A 68 -0.93 -9.97 5.90
CA ALA A 68 -0.02 -10.13 4.77
C ALA A 68 0.35 -8.74 4.22
N ASP A 69 1.60 -8.38 4.36
CA ASP A 69 2.14 -7.08 3.95
C ASP A 69 3.06 -7.20 2.73
N MET A 70 3.24 -6.08 2.05
CA MET A 70 4.10 -5.99 0.89
C MET A 70 4.61 -4.56 0.72
N ALA A 71 5.89 -4.43 0.39
CA ALA A 71 6.47 -3.13 0.06
C ALA A 71 5.80 -2.52 -1.20
N ARG A 72 5.57 -1.21 -1.20
CA ARG A 72 4.98 -0.51 -2.34
C ARG A 72 5.77 -0.66 -3.63
N TRP A 73 7.08 -0.82 -3.51
CA TRP A 73 7.94 -1.13 -4.66
C TRP A 73 7.52 -2.42 -5.35
N GLU A 74 7.29 -3.49 -4.59
CA GLU A 74 6.85 -4.76 -5.18
C GLU A 74 5.44 -4.65 -5.78
N ILE A 75 4.53 -3.87 -5.15
CA ILE A 75 3.22 -3.59 -5.73
C ILE A 75 3.37 -2.93 -7.10
N GLN A 76 4.28 -1.96 -7.23
CA GLN A 76 4.56 -1.32 -8.52
C GLN A 76 5.15 -2.28 -9.55
N GLN A 77 6.05 -3.19 -9.13
CA GLN A 77 6.56 -4.22 -10.03
C GLN A 77 5.45 -5.16 -10.49
N ARG A 78 4.52 -5.53 -9.63
CA ARG A 78 3.35 -6.34 -9.99
C ARG A 78 2.39 -5.59 -10.92
N PHE A 79 2.24 -4.29 -10.80
CA PHE A 79 1.54 -3.48 -11.81
C PHE A 79 2.22 -3.59 -13.19
N ARG A 80 3.54 -3.48 -13.24
CA ARG A 80 4.31 -3.60 -14.49
C ARG A 80 4.20 -4.97 -15.14
N ARG A 81 4.00 -6.02 -14.34
CA ARG A 81 3.79 -7.39 -14.81
C ARG A 81 2.30 -7.73 -15.01
N HIS A 82 1.39 -6.77 -14.82
CA HIS A 82 -0.06 -6.96 -14.94
C HIS A 82 -0.63 -8.07 -14.03
N GLU A 83 0.01 -8.33 -12.88
CA GLU A 83 -0.36 -9.41 -11.96
C GLU A 83 -1.46 -9.00 -10.98
N VAL A 84 -1.59 -7.71 -10.69
CA VAL A 84 -2.50 -7.19 -9.67
C VAL A 84 -3.45 -6.16 -10.24
N LYS A 85 -4.57 -6.00 -9.56
CA LYS A 85 -5.63 -5.04 -9.88
C LYS A 85 -5.92 -4.12 -8.71
N ALA A 86 -6.54 -3.00 -8.98
CA ALA A 86 -6.95 -2.03 -7.99
C ALA A 86 -8.17 -2.51 -7.18
N LEU A 87 -8.46 -1.83 -6.06
CA LEU A 87 -9.67 -2.07 -5.27
C LEU A 87 -10.93 -1.80 -6.11
N GLY A 88 -11.83 -2.77 -6.15
CA GLY A 88 -13.15 -2.64 -6.75
C GLY A 88 -13.23 -2.70 -8.28
N ILE A 89 -12.11 -2.72 -9.00
CA ILE A 89 -12.09 -2.80 -10.46
C ILE A 89 -11.02 -3.77 -10.95
N ASP A 90 -11.20 -4.29 -12.17
CA ASP A 90 -10.16 -5.04 -12.87
C ASP A 90 -9.52 -4.12 -13.91
N ASN A 91 -8.39 -3.52 -13.54
CA ASN A 91 -7.62 -2.61 -14.35
C ASN A 91 -6.21 -3.14 -14.65
N ARG A 92 -6.01 -4.45 -14.65
CA ARG A 92 -4.70 -5.09 -14.90
C ARG A 92 -4.10 -4.71 -16.24
N ASN A 93 -4.95 -4.46 -17.25
CA ASN A 93 -4.53 -4.12 -18.61
C ASN A 93 -4.37 -2.60 -18.82
N ASP A 94 -4.66 -1.78 -17.84
CA ASP A 94 -4.45 -0.33 -17.92
C ASP A 94 -2.95 0.01 -17.96
N ALA A 95 -2.64 1.20 -18.49
CA ALA A 95 -1.28 1.72 -18.42
C ALA A 95 -0.78 1.77 -16.97
N VAL A 96 0.44 1.34 -16.72
CA VAL A 96 1.04 1.27 -15.38
C VAL A 96 0.98 2.60 -14.65
N SER A 97 1.14 3.73 -15.38
CA SER A 97 1.03 5.07 -14.81
C SER A 97 -0.37 5.38 -14.27
N LEU A 98 -1.42 4.86 -14.90
CA LEU A 98 -2.81 5.01 -14.42
C LEU A 98 -3.06 4.13 -13.19
N GLN A 99 -2.57 2.88 -13.21
CA GLN A 99 -2.64 2.00 -12.04
C GLN A 99 -1.91 2.61 -10.84
N TYR A 100 -0.70 3.15 -11.06
CA TYR A 100 0.07 3.83 -10.02
C TYR A 100 -0.65 5.07 -9.49
N LYS A 101 -1.19 5.92 -10.38
CA LYS A 101 -1.92 7.12 -10.00
C LYS A 101 -3.12 6.76 -9.10
N ARG A 102 -3.90 5.76 -9.49
CA ARG A 102 -5.01 5.27 -8.69
C ARG A 102 -4.55 4.70 -7.35
N GLY A 103 -3.52 3.87 -7.35
CA GLY A 103 -2.93 3.34 -6.12
C GLY A 103 -2.52 4.44 -5.17
N TYR A 104 -1.78 5.43 -5.65
CA TYR A 104 -1.28 6.53 -4.84
C TYR A 104 -2.38 7.41 -4.22
N PHE A 105 -3.35 7.85 -5.02
CA PHE A 105 -4.39 8.77 -4.57
C PHE A 105 -5.54 8.09 -3.84
N ASN A 106 -5.76 6.81 -4.09
CA ASN A 106 -6.93 6.09 -3.63
C ASN A 106 -6.58 4.84 -2.82
N ASP A 107 -6.18 3.75 -3.49
CA ASP A 107 -6.16 2.42 -2.89
C ASP A 107 -5.20 2.31 -1.71
N TRP A 108 -4.00 2.86 -1.84
CA TRP A 108 -3.01 2.81 -0.77
C TRP A 108 -3.44 3.64 0.44
N ARG A 109 -4.13 4.77 0.21
CA ARG A 109 -4.64 5.61 1.31
C ARG A 109 -5.73 4.92 2.09
N VAL A 110 -6.60 4.21 1.39
CA VAL A 110 -7.64 3.38 2.01
C VAL A 110 -7.03 2.24 2.81
N CYS A 111 -6.11 1.49 2.20
CA CYS A 111 -5.44 0.36 2.84
C CYS A 111 -4.57 0.78 4.02
N ASP A 112 -3.82 1.90 3.93
CA ASP A 112 -2.99 2.40 5.02
C ASP A 112 -3.83 2.75 6.26
N ARG A 113 -4.93 3.50 6.06
CA ARG A 113 -5.84 3.83 7.16
C ARG A 113 -6.50 2.61 7.77
N TYR A 114 -6.79 1.61 6.95
CA TYR A 114 -7.34 0.36 7.45
C TYR A 114 -6.28 -0.45 8.22
N LYS A 115 -5.07 -0.54 7.70
CA LYS A 115 -3.92 -1.17 8.37
C LYS A 115 -3.66 -0.55 9.73
N GLU A 116 -3.64 0.77 9.84
CA GLU A 116 -3.45 1.50 11.09
C GLU A 116 -4.46 1.08 12.17
N ARG A 117 -5.73 0.95 11.80
CA ARG A 117 -6.80 0.49 12.72
C ARG A 117 -6.64 -0.97 13.15
N LEU A 118 -5.88 -1.76 12.42
CA LEU A 118 -5.67 -3.18 12.73
C LEU A 118 -4.46 -3.44 13.62
N PHE A 119 -3.57 -2.48 13.84
CA PHE A 119 -2.31 -2.72 14.56
C PHE A 119 -2.48 -3.44 15.90
N ASP A 120 -3.49 -3.06 16.67
CA ASP A 120 -3.74 -3.68 17.98
C ASP A 120 -4.29 -5.11 17.87
N ARG A 121 -4.88 -5.48 16.74
CA ARG A 121 -5.51 -6.77 16.49
C ARG A 121 -4.60 -7.77 15.78
N VAL A 122 -3.57 -7.29 15.07
CA VAL A 122 -2.68 -8.15 14.30
C VAL A 122 -1.76 -8.90 15.27
N GLU A 123 -1.78 -10.22 15.18
CA GLU A 123 -0.93 -11.11 15.98
C GLU A 123 0.32 -11.53 15.21
N PHE A 124 0.21 -11.70 13.89
CA PHE A 124 1.31 -12.08 13.03
C PHE A 124 1.39 -11.22 11.79
N TRP A 125 2.59 -10.88 11.39
CA TRP A 125 2.89 -10.14 10.17
C TRP A 125 3.60 -11.04 9.18
N ILE A 126 3.09 -11.12 7.96
CA ILE A 126 3.70 -11.90 6.88
C ILE A 126 4.22 -10.95 5.82
N ASP A 127 5.53 -10.99 5.57
CA ASP A 127 6.12 -10.37 4.39
C ASP A 127 5.89 -11.26 3.17
N THR A 128 5.15 -10.74 2.21
CA THR A 128 4.82 -11.40 0.95
C THR A 128 5.57 -10.81 -0.25
N HIS A 129 6.67 -10.10 0.02
CA HIS A 129 7.47 -9.45 -1.01
C HIS A 129 8.00 -10.45 -2.05
N VAL A 130 8.56 -11.56 -1.58
CA VAL A 130 9.06 -12.62 -2.45
C VAL A 130 8.00 -13.70 -2.62
N ALA A 131 7.55 -13.91 -3.85
CA ALA A 131 6.55 -14.93 -4.14
C ALA A 131 7.05 -16.34 -3.76
N GLY A 132 6.19 -17.12 -3.11
CA GLY A 132 6.50 -18.49 -2.71
C GLY A 132 7.39 -18.66 -1.48
N THR A 133 7.96 -17.58 -0.93
CA THR A 133 8.82 -17.62 0.26
C THR A 133 8.41 -16.57 1.29
N PRO A 134 7.17 -16.61 1.81
CA PRO A 134 6.70 -15.66 2.80
C PRO A 134 7.51 -15.81 4.10
N LYS A 135 7.75 -14.67 4.78
CA LYS A 135 8.38 -14.64 6.10
C LYS A 135 7.38 -14.12 7.10
N MET A 136 7.28 -14.76 8.24
CA MET A 136 6.32 -14.40 9.27
C MET A 136 7.04 -14.07 10.58
N ILE A 137 6.55 -13.04 11.25
CA ILE A 137 6.98 -12.63 12.58
C ILE A 137 5.75 -12.38 13.45
N ASP A 138 5.91 -12.52 14.76
CA ASP A 138 4.88 -12.18 15.73
C ASP A 138 4.79 -10.65 15.96
N LYS A 139 3.76 -10.25 16.67
CA LYS A 139 3.46 -8.85 17.00
C LYS A 139 4.60 -8.18 17.76
N ASP A 140 5.17 -8.86 18.76
CA ASP A 140 6.21 -8.28 19.61
C ASP A 140 7.50 -8.03 18.82
N THR A 141 7.88 -8.98 17.99
CA THR A 141 9.04 -8.86 17.11
C THR A 141 8.84 -7.75 16.08
N PHE A 142 7.63 -7.62 15.53
CA PHE A 142 7.29 -6.54 14.62
C PHE A 142 7.48 -5.16 15.27
N PHE A 143 6.91 -4.95 16.47
CA PHE A 143 7.00 -3.65 17.14
C PHE A 143 8.41 -3.32 17.60
N LYS A 144 9.19 -4.31 18.08
CA LYS A 144 10.63 -4.13 18.36
C LYS A 144 11.40 -3.68 17.13
N GLY A 145 11.10 -4.27 15.97
CA GLY A 145 11.72 -3.87 14.69
C GLY A 145 11.33 -2.44 14.28
N VAL A 146 10.07 -2.06 14.44
CA VAL A 146 9.59 -0.70 14.19
C VAL A 146 10.28 0.30 15.14
N GLU A 147 10.33 0.01 16.42
CA GLU A 147 11.00 0.86 17.43
C GLU A 147 12.47 1.06 17.11
N ALA A 148 13.19 -0.01 16.78
CA ALA A 148 14.58 0.07 16.37
C ALA A 148 14.74 0.95 15.11
N THR A 149 13.83 0.81 14.15
CA THR A 149 13.87 1.58 12.90
C THR A 149 13.62 3.06 13.12
N VAL A 150 12.61 3.45 13.91
CA VAL A 150 12.28 4.87 14.14
C VAL A 150 13.31 5.59 15.00
N ASN A 151 14.05 4.86 15.82
CA ASN A 151 15.15 5.40 16.62
C ASN A 151 16.49 5.47 15.87
N THR A 152 16.53 4.97 14.64
CA THR A 152 17.73 5.01 13.81
C THR A 152 17.61 6.14 12.78
N PRO A 153 18.61 7.03 12.65
CA PRO A 153 18.62 8.01 11.56
C PRO A 153 18.54 7.28 10.22
N PHE A 154 17.58 7.67 9.38
CA PHE A 154 17.48 7.09 8.06
C PHE A 154 17.89 8.09 6.99
N ARG A 155 18.49 7.55 5.95
CA ARG A 155 18.93 8.30 4.78
C ARG A 155 18.06 7.89 3.59
N VAL A 156 17.46 8.87 2.93
CA VAL A 156 16.77 8.62 1.67
C VAL A 156 17.79 8.57 0.55
N VAL A 157 17.94 7.38 -0.05
CA VAL A 157 18.80 7.17 -1.22
C VAL A 157 17.93 6.62 -2.34
N PRO A 158 18.06 7.12 -3.58
CA PRO A 158 17.37 6.51 -4.71
C PRO A 158 17.87 5.08 -4.90
N PHE A 159 17.00 4.11 -4.69
CA PHE A 159 17.38 2.68 -4.75
C PHE A 159 17.48 2.14 -6.19
N PHE A 160 17.00 2.90 -7.16
CA PHE A 160 17.12 2.59 -8.60
C PHE A 160 18.34 3.21 -9.27
N ASP A 161 18.97 4.18 -8.60
CA ASP A 161 20.20 4.83 -9.04
C ASP A 161 21.01 5.22 -7.80
N PRO A 162 21.93 4.36 -7.32
CA PRO A 162 22.73 4.61 -6.14
C PRO A 162 23.85 5.64 -6.39
N ALA A 163 24.12 5.98 -7.65
CA ALA A 163 25.14 7.00 -8.00
C ALA A 163 24.67 8.42 -7.63
N PRO A 164 25.56 9.39 -7.56
CA PRO A 164 25.21 10.79 -7.39
C PRO A 164 24.18 11.25 -8.42
N TRP A 165 23.15 11.98 -7.97
CA TRP A 165 22.09 12.50 -8.84
C TRP A 165 21.61 13.88 -8.38
N GLY A 166 20.83 14.55 -9.22
CA GLY A 166 20.37 15.89 -8.95
C GLY A 166 21.53 16.89 -8.87
N GLY A 167 21.50 17.79 -7.89
CA GLY A 167 22.54 18.80 -7.69
C GLY A 167 23.91 18.19 -7.41
N GLN A 168 23.97 17.09 -6.67
CA GLN A 168 25.23 16.40 -6.40
C GLN A 168 25.84 15.81 -7.68
N TRP A 169 25.05 15.21 -8.56
CA TRP A 169 25.51 14.74 -9.86
C TRP A 169 26.03 15.88 -10.73
N MET A 170 25.35 17.02 -10.74
CA MET A 170 25.79 18.20 -11.49
C MET A 170 27.13 18.72 -10.98
N LYS A 171 27.34 18.70 -9.68
CA LYS A 171 28.62 19.11 -9.07
C LYS A 171 29.75 18.13 -9.40
N GLU A 172 29.52 16.83 -9.26
CA GLU A 172 30.53 15.80 -9.39
C GLU A 172 30.87 15.46 -10.86
N VAL A 173 29.86 15.46 -11.73
CA VAL A 173 30.01 15.01 -13.13
C VAL A 173 30.21 16.20 -14.08
N CYS A 174 29.56 17.33 -13.79
CA CYS A 174 29.59 18.50 -14.65
C CYS A 174 30.56 19.61 -14.10
N ASP A 175 31.18 19.33 -12.97
CA ASP A 175 32.12 20.26 -12.28
C ASP A 175 31.54 21.67 -12.05
N LEU A 176 30.26 21.70 -11.68
CA LEU A 176 29.54 22.93 -11.40
C LEU A 176 29.65 23.31 -9.93
N ASP A 177 30.02 24.55 -9.66
CA ASP A 177 30.04 25.10 -8.30
C ASP A 177 28.61 25.45 -7.87
N LEU A 178 27.93 24.48 -7.27
CA LEU A 178 26.55 24.60 -6.83
C LEU A 178 26.49 24.90 -5.32
N SER A 179 25.59 25.80 -4.93
CA SER A 179 25.27 26.04 -3.53
C SER A 179 24.61 24.81 -2.89
N LEU A 180 24.67 24.72 -1.56
CA LEU A 180 24.04 23.63 -0.80
C LEU A 180 22.52 23.49 -1.09
N ILE A 181 21.84 24.59 -1.40
CA ILE A 181 20.42 24.57 -1.79
C ILE A 181 20.23 23.80 -3.10
N HIS A 182 21.08 24.01 -4.09
CA HIS A 182 21.02 23.28 -5.35
C HIS A 182 21.38 21.80 -5.21
N ILE A 183 22.23 21.46 -4.25
CA ILE A 183 22.60 20.06 -3.95
C ILE A 183 21.45 19.32 -3.25
N SER A 184 20.67 20.02 -2.42
CA SER A 184 19.59 19.42 -1.63
C SER A 184 18.24 19.38 -2.35
N GLU A 185 18.04 20.17 -3.39
CA GLU A 185 16.81 20.10 -4.17
C GLU A 185 16.79 18.86 -5.06
N PRO A 186 15.87 17.92 -4.82
CA PRO A 186 15.68 16.80 -5.73
C PRO A 186 15.15 17.36 -7.05
N THR A 187 15.95 17.36 -8.09
CA THR A 187 15.45 17.56 -9.43
C THR A 187 14.38 16.52 -9.68
N ARG A 188 13.11 16.96 -9.80
CA ARG A 188 12.00 16.11 -10.17
C ARG A 188 12.25 15.57 -11.57
N ARG A 189 12.94 14.47 -11.68
CA ARG A 189 12.74 13.59 -12.82
C ARG A 189 11.56 12.71 -12.47
N THR A 190 10.42 13.02 -13.03
CA THR A 190 9.35 12.04 -13.18
C THR A 190 9.95 10.86 -13.92
N PRO A 191 9.96 9.66 -13.34
CA PRO A 191 10.24 8.49 -14.15
C PRO A 191 9.10 8.36 -15.16
N ILE A 192 9.46 8.33 -16.41
CA ILE A 192 8.60 8.01 -17.54
C ILE A 192 8.18 6.54 -17.43
#